data_b7a174b47f17314083f0bef052fdc64d
#
_entry.id   b7a174b47f17314083f0bef052fdc64d
#
_cell.length_a   1.000
_cell.length_b   1.000
_cell.length_c   1.000
_cell.angle_alpha   90.00
_cell.angle_beta   90.00
_cell.angle_gamma   90.00
#
_symmetry.space_group_name_H-M   'P 1'
#
loop_
_entity.id
_entity.type
_entity.pdbx_description
1 polymer ?
#
loop_
_entity_poly.entity_id
_entity_poly.type
_entity_poly.pdbx_seq_one_letter_code
_entity_poly.pdbx_strand_id
1 'polypeptide(L)'
;MKTVQVRNITLGEGRPKICVPIVGQTKDDILLEAGTFARIPVDVVEWRVDWFEDVFDTDKVLDVAKDLQTVLKDTPILFTFRTAKEGGEKAISNEAYKALNMAVAKSGYVDLIDVEAFTGEEIVKSMIQEAHSYGVKVIASNHDFDATPEKDEIVRRLRMMQDYGADIPKMAVMPRNKQDVLTLLSATLEMSEQFADRPIITMSMAGRGVVGRLAGETFGSALTFGAATKASAPGQINVNELAQVLDIIHKSL
;
A
#
# COMPACT_ATOMS: atom_id res chain seq x y z
N MET A 1 -1.52 1.34 -20.26
CA MET A 1 -1.92 1.03 -18.87
C MET A 1 -2.95 2.08 -18.43
N LYS A 2 -4.03 1.68 -17.76
CA LYS A 2 -4.97 2.64 -17.16
C LYS A 2 -4.36 3.22 -15.90
N THR A 3 -4.56 4.51 -15.68
CA THR A 3 -4.15 5.19 -14.43
C THR A 3 -5.27 5.14 -13.40
N VAL A 4 -4.94 5.35 -12.14
CA VAL A 4 -5.91 5.45 -11.04
C VAL A 4 -5.80 6.84 -10.41
N GLN A 5 -6.87 7.63 -10.57
CA GLN A 5 -6.99 8.94 -9.96
C GLN A 5 -7.47 8.80 -8.52
N VAL A 6 -6.75 9.43 -7.58
CA VAL A 6 -7.12 9.52 -6.17
C VAL A 6 -6.92 10.96 -5.72
N ARG A 7 -7.99 11.68 -5.46
CA ARG A 7 -7.96 13.13 -5.20
C ARG A 7 -7.12 13.88 -6.25
N ASN A 8 -6.01 14.49 -5.81
CA ASN A 8 -5.11 15.32 -6.63
C ASN A 8 -3.92 14.56 -7.22
N ILE A 9 -3.82 13.25 -7.02
CA ILE A 9 -2.73 12.43 -7.57
C ILE A 9 -3.23 11.41 -8.58
N THR A 10 -2.35 11.06 -9.53
CA THR A 10 -2.57 10.00 -10.52
C THR A 10 -1.53 8.91 -10.33
N LEU A 11 -1.97 7.72 -9.92
CA LEU A 11 -1.13 6.53 -9.82
C LEU A 11 -0.96 5.89 -11.21
N GLY A 12 0.26 5.49 -11.53
CA GLY A 12 0.61 4.92 -12.84
C GLY A 12 1.00 5.96 -13.90
N GLU A 13 1.18 7.22 -13.51
CA GLU A 13 1.68 8.30 -14.35
C GLU A 13 2.84 9.04 -13.69
N GLY A 14 3.90 9.31 -14.49
CA GLY A 14 5.13 9.93 -14.01
C GLY A 14 5.89 9.04 -13.03
N ARG A 15 6.70 9.65 -12.18
CA ARG A 15 7.45 8.92 -11.15
C ARG A 15 6.52 8.17 -10.18
N PRO A 16 6.98 7.05 -9.58
CA PRO A 16 6.23 6.35 -8.55
C PRO A 16 5.85 7.28 -7.41
N LYS A 17 4.60 7.17 -6.95
CA LYS A 17 4.13 7.97 -5.81
C LYS A 17 4.76 7.47 -4.51
N ILE A 18 5.03 8.39 -3.60
CA ILE A 18 5.61 8.08 -2.29
C ILE A 18 4.50 7.93 -1.27
N CYS A 19 4.39 6.73 -0.70
CA CYS A 19 3.51 6.42 0.42
C CYS A 19 4.29 6.44 1.73
N VAL A 20 3.77 7.11 2.74
CA VAL A 20 4.38 7.17 4.08
C VAL A 20 3.41 6.60 5.10
N PRO A 21 3.81 5.57 5.87
CA PRO A 21 2.96 4.96 6.89
C PRO A 21 2.92 5.79 8.17
N ILE A 22 1.76 5.81 8.83
CA ILE A 22 1.55 6.20 10.22
C ILE A 22 1.40 4.93 11.05
N VAL A 23 2.17 4.82 12.13
CA VAL A 23 2.20 3.67 13.04
C VAL A 23 2.03 4.09 14.51
N GLY A 24 1.38 5.21 14.77
CA GLY A 24 1.01 5.65 16.11
C GLY A 24 0.10 4.63 16.80
N GLN A 25 0.24 4.49 18.12
CA GLN A 25 -0.57 3.56 18.93
C GLN A 25 -1.79 4.24 19.53
N THR A 26 -1.68 5.51 19.86
CA THR A 26 -2.78 6.33 20.36
C THR A 26 -3.25 7.34 19.32
N LYS A 27 -4.46 7.87 19.50
CA LYS A 27 -4.98 8.94 18.63
C LYS A 27 -4.04 10.14 18.57
N ASP A 28 -3.50 10.56 19.71
CA ASP A 28 -2.60 11.71 19.80
C ASP A 28 -1.29 11.47 19.05
N ASP A 29 -0.69 10.26 19.16
CA ASP A 29 0.50 9.88 18.41
C ASP A 29 0.25 9.91 16.90
N ILE A 30 -0.89 9.35 16.47
CA ILE A 30 -1.30 9.29 15.05
C ILE A 30 -1.44 10.70 14.47
N LEU A 31 -2.14 11.59 15.17
CA LEU A 31 -2.37 12.97 14.71
C LEU A 31 -1.09 13.81 14.77
N LEU A 32 -0.24 13.60 15.79
CA LEU A 32 1.06 14.25 15.88
C LEU A 32 1.96 13.85 14.70
N GLU A 33 2.03 12.56 14.38
CA GLU A 33 2.80 12.04 13.23
C GLU A 33 2.26 12.63 11.92
N ALA A 34 0.94 12.58 11.70
CA ALA A 34 0.28 13.16 10.52
C ALA A 34 0.58 14.66 10.34
N GLY A 35 0.62 15.42 11.42
CA GLY A 35 0.93 16.86 11.40
C GLY A 35 2.34 17.20 10.89
N THR A 36 3.26 16.25 10.92
CA THR A 36 4.63 16.43 10.39
C THR A 36 4.70 16.28 8.86
N PHE A 37 3.72 15.63 8.24
CA PHE A 37 3.77 15.24 6.83
C PHE A 37 3.63 16.40 5.85
N ALA A 38 3.07 17.51 6.28
CA ALA A 38 3.01 18.73 5.46
C ALA A 38 4.40 19.29 5.06
N ARG A 39 5.49 18.79 5.66
CA ARG A 39 6.87 19.27 5.46
C ARG A 39 7.77 18.28 4.73
N ILE A 40 7.23 17.15 4.31
CA ILE A 40 7.99 16.07 3.65
C ILE A 40 7.33 15.71 2.32
N PRO A 41 8.08 15.14 1.35
CA PRO A 41 7.54 14.70 0.08
C PRO A 41 6.70 13.43 0.25
N VAL A 42 5.39 13.59 0.42
CA VAL A 42 4.42 12.49 0.56
C VAL A 42 3.28 12.69 -0.43
N ASP A 43 2.96 11.65 -1.19
CA ASP A 43 1.85 11.64 -2.14
C ASP A 43 0.62 10.90 -1.57
N VAL A 44 0.84 9.86 -0.73
CA VAL A 44 -0.20 9.08 -0.06
C VAL A 44 0.21 8.82 1.39
N VAL A 45 -0.70 8.94 2.32
CA VAL A 45 -0.49 8.54 3.71
C VAL A 45 -1.18 7.20 3.97
N GLU A 46 -0.41 6.19 4.40
CA GLU A 46 -0.97 4.91 4.84
C GLU A 46 -1.21 4.94 6.35
N TRP A 47 -2.46 4.88 6.80
CA TRP A 47 -2.72 4.64 8.21
C TRP A 47 -2.73 3.14 8.50
N ARG A 48 -1.69 2.65 9.20
CA ARG A 48 -1.53 1.28 9.69
C ARG A 48 -2.33 1.10 10.99
N VAL A 49 -3.64 0.89 10.83
CA VAL A 49 -4.57 0.83 11.96
C VAL A 49 -4.34 -0.37 12.87
N ASP A 50 -3.67 -1.41 12.40
CA ASP A 50 -3.28 -2.57 13.22
C ASP A 50 -2.35 -2.21 14.39
N TRP A 51 -1.64 -1.07 14.33
CA TRP A 51 -0.86 -0.51 15.45
C TRP A 51 -1.73 0.19 16.49
N PHE A 52 -2.90 0.74 16.10
CA PHE A 52 -3.77 1.51 16.98
C PHE A 52 -4.31 0.63 18.11
N GLU A 53 -4.20 1.07 19.37
CA GLU A 53 -4.58 0.29 20.55
C GLU A 53 -6.07 -0.07 20.55
N ASP A 54 -6.93 0.86 20.13
CA ASP A 54 -8.39 0.73 20.12
C ASP A 54 -8.94 0.27 18.75
N VAL A 55 -8.16 -0.40 17.91
CA VAL A 55 -8.54 -0.77 16.53
C VAL A 55 -9.82 -1.64 16.44
N PHE A 56 -10.19 -2.33 17.52
CA PHE A 56 -11.41 -3.14 17.56
C PHE A 56 -12.66 -2.36 17.99
N ASP A 57 -12.51 -1.09 18.35
CA ASP A 57 -13.60 -0.14 18.56
C ASP A 57 -13.80 0.69 17.29
N THR A 58 -14.80 0.30 16.49
CA THR A 58 -15.06 0.94 15.19
C THR A 58 -15.35 2.44 15.32
N ASP A 59 -16.04 2.87 16.39
CA ASP A 59 -16.37 4.29 16.59
C ASP A 59 -15.09 5.11 16.84
N LYS A 60 -14.15 4.59 17.61
CA LYS A 60 -12.85 5.21 17.82
C LYS A 60 -12.00 5.25 16.53
N VAL A 61 -12.04 4.19 15.74
CA VAL A 61 -11.36 4.15 14.44
C VAL A 61 -11.92 5.23 13.50
N LEU A 62 -13.25 5.38 13.43
CA LEU A 62 -13.90 6.39 12.60
C LEU A 62 -13.60 7.82 13.10
N ASP A 63 -13.51 8.03 14.40
CA ASP A 63 -13.15 9.31 15.01
C ASP A 63 -11.71 9.71 14.63
N VAL A 64 -10.75 8.78 14.70
CA VAL A 64 -9.36 9.02 14.24
C VAL A 64 -9.32 9.26 12.73
N ALA A 65 -10.03 8.49 11.91
CA ALA A 65 -10.05 8.66 10.45
C ALA A 65 -10.56 10.05 10.05
N LYS A 66 -11.59 10.55 10.71
CA LYS A 66 -12.14 11.89 10.52
C LYS A 66 -11.11 12.99 10.83
N ASP A 67 -10.40 12.86 11.95
CA ASP A 67 -9.41 13.85 12.34
C ASP A 67 -8.16 13.77 11.44
N LEU A 68 -7.74 12.57 11.00
CA LEU A 68 -6.69 12.39 10.00
C LEU A 68 -7.03 13.10 8.69
N GLN A 69 -8.27 12.98 8.20
CA GLN A 69 -8.71 13.68 6.99
C GLN A 69 -8.59 15.20 7.16
N THR A 70 -8.92 15.72 8.35
CA THR A 70 -8.84 17.15 8.66
C THR A 70 -7.37 17.64 8.67
N VAL A 71 -6.46 16.84 9.25
CA VAL A 71 -5.03 17.19 9.36
C VAL A 71 -4.32 17.07 8.01
N LEU A 72 -4.59 15.99 7.26
CA LEU A 72 -3.92 15.66 5.99
C LEU A 72 -4.49 16.43 4.78
N LYS A 73 -5.67 17.03 4.92
CA LYS A 73 -6.33 17.88 3.89
C LYS A 73 -6.45 17.15 2.53
N ASP A 74 -5.67 17.60 1.56
CA ASP A 74 -5.73 17.09 0.18
C ASP A 74 -4.90 15.82 -0.05
N THR A 75 -4.07 15.42 0.94
CA THR A 75 -3.26 14.19 0.82
C THR A 75 -4.15 12.96 0.97
N PRO A 76 -4.17 12.05 -0.02
CA PRO A 76 -4.96 10.82 0.04
C PRO A 76 -4.59 9.93 1.22
N ILE A 77 -5.61 9.31 1.83
CA ILE A 77 -5.47 8.39 2.95
C ILE A 77 -5.74 6.96 2.47
N LEU A 78 -4.74 6.10 2.63
CA LEU A 78 -4.85 4.64 2.49
C LEU A 78 -5.07 4.03 3.88
N PHE A 79 -6.22 3.42 4.10
CA PHE A 79 -6.52 2.68 5.33
C PHE A 79 -6.02 1.23 5.20
N THR A 80 -5.18 0.79 6.13
CA THR A 80 -4.59 -0.56 6.11
C THR A 80 -4.68 -1.22 7.47
N PHE A 81 -5.50 -2.27 7.59
CA PHE A 81 -5.36 -3.25 8.66
C PHE A 81 -4.49 -4.40 8.13
N ARG A 82 -3.21 -4.39 8.46
CA ARG A 82 -2.33 -5.53 8.16
C ARG A 82 -2.55 -6.61 9.21
N THR A 83 -2.95 -7.81 8.76
CA THR A 83 -3.17 -8.93 9.68
C THR A 83 -1.84 -9.53 10.15
N ALA A 84 -1.86 -10.17 11.32
CA ALA A 84 -0.70 -10.88 11.83
C ALA A 84 -0.23 -12.01 10.88
N LYS A 85 -1.09 -12.51 10.00
CA LYS A 85 -0.74 -13.51 8.98
C LYS A 85 0.19 -12.95 7.90
N GLU A 86 0.09 -11.66 7.62
CA GLU A 86 0.91 -10.94 6.63
C GLU A 86 1.83 -9.90 7.29
N GLY A 87 2.28 -10.16 8.53
CA GLY A 87 3.30 -9.39 9.24
C GLY A 87 2.80 -8.13 9.94
N GLY A 88 1.51 -8.03 10.22
CA GLY A 88 0.91 -6.96 11.05
C GLY A 88 0.92 -7.27 12.54
N GLU A 89 0.48 -6.30 13.33
CA GLU A 89 0.55 -6.34 14.79
C GLU A 89 -0.56 -7.18 15.44
N LYS A 90 -1.72 -7.31 14.78
CA LYS A 90 -2.89 -7.93 15.38
C LYS A 90 -3.55 -8.97 14.47
N ALA A 91 -4.08 -10.03 15.10
CA ALA A 91 -4.95 -10.98 14.43
C ALA A 91 -6.39 -10.46 14.43
N ILE A 92 -7.15 -10.81 13.39
CA ILE A 92 -8.57 -10.47 13.25
C ILE A 92 -9.28 -11.60 12.50
N SER A 93 -10.58 -11.83 12.77
CA SER A 93 -11.37 -12.76 11.95
C SER A 93 -11.73 -12.12 10.59
N ASN A 94 -11.99 -12.94 9.59
CA ASN A 94 -12.35 -12.45 8.26
C ASN A 94 -13.61 -11.57 8.29
N GLU A 95 -14.59 -11.91 9.14
CA GLU A 95 -15.85 -11.17 9.32
C GLU A 95 -15.57 -9.77 9.92
N ALA A 96 -14.77 -9.71 11.00
CA ALA A 96 -14.41 -8.45 11.64
C ALA A 96 -13.53 -7.59 10.73
N TYR A 97 -12.58 -8.22 9.99
CA TYR A 97 -11.74 -7.55 9.00
C TYR A 97 -12.60 -6.87 7.91
N LYS A 98 -13.55 -7.61 7.33
CA LYS A 98 -14.48 -7.04 6.35
C LYS A 98 -15.32 -5.93 6.97
N ALA A 99 -15.92 -6.16 8.15
CA ALA A 99 -16.78 -5.18 8.80
C ALA A 99 -16.05 -3.85 9.07
N LEU A 100 -14.83 -3.91 9.59
CA LEU A 100 -14.00 -2.73 9.85
C LEU A 100 -13.66 -1.97 8.57
N ASN A 101 -13.14 -2.65 7.54
CA ASN A 101 -12.80 -2.03 6.27
C ASN A 101 -14.02 -1.36 5.61
N MET A 102 -15.18 -2.02 5.63
CA MET A 102 -16.40 -1.47 5.02
C MET A 102 -16.98 -0.30 5.82
N ALA A 103 -16.90 -0.33 7.16
CA ALA A 103 -17.30 0.80 7.99
C ALA A 103 -16.45 2.05 7.67
N VAL A 104 -15.14 1.87 7.53
CA VAL A 104 -14.23 2.97 7.18
C VAL A 104 -14.44 3.44 5.75
N ALA A 105 -14.58 2.54 4.77
CA ALA A 105 -14.87 2.91 3.38
C ALA A 105 -16.17 3.72 3.26
N LYS A 106 -17.22 3.30 3.96
CA LYS A 106 -18.52 3.99 3.98
C LYS A 106 -18.48 5.37 4.64
N SER A 107 -17.54 5.61 5.54
CA SER A 107 -17.46 6.86 6.30
C SER A 107 -17.15 8.09 5.43
N GLY A 108 -16.50 7.88 4.26
CA GLY A 108 -16.00 8.96 3.41
C GLY A 108 -14.75 9.67 3.94
N TYR A 109 -14.09 9.14 4.98
CA TYR A 109 -12.89 9.73 5.56
C TYR A 109 -11.58 9.22 4.95
N VAL A 110 -11.64 8.18 4.12
CA VAL A 110 -10.47 7.59 3.45
C VAL A 110 -10.72 7.49 1.94
N ASP A 111 -9.64 7.42 1.18
CA ASP A 111 -9.68 7.39 -0.28
C ASP A 111 -9.37 6.02 -0.86
N LEU A 112 -8.54 5.26 -0.14
CA LEU A 112 -8.14 3.90 -0.47
C LEU A 112 -8.24 3.00 0.75
N ILE A 113 -8.51 1.71 0.50
CA ILE A 113 -8.33 0.64 1.48
C ILE A 113 -7.37 -0.42 0.94
N ASP A 114 -6.58 -1.05 1.83
CA ASP A 114 -5.77 -2.24 1.53
C ASP A 114 -6.57 -3.49 1.91
N VAL A 115 -6.72 -4.41 0.97
CA VAL A 115 -7.42 -5.70 1.16
C VAL A 115 -6.46 -6.84 0.89
N GLU A 116 -6.19 -7.67 1.89
CA GLU A 116 -5.33 -8.86 1.73
C GLU A 116 -6.00 -9.89 0.81
N ALA A 117 -5.37 -10.17 -0.34
CA ALA A 117 -5.95 -10.96 -1.42
C ALA A 117 -6.18 -12.44 -1.07
N PHE A 118 -5.51 -12.95 -0.02
CA PHE A 118 -5.63 -14.33 0.43
C PHE A 118 -6.58 -14.53 1.62
N THR A 119 -7.40 -13.51 1.94
CA THR A 119 -8.48 -13.61 2.94
C THR A 119 -9.61 -14.54 2.48
N GLY A 120 -9.71 -14.80 1.17
CA GLY A 120 -10.73 -15.65 0.53
C GLY A 120 -11.36 -14.93 -0.67
N GLU A 121 -11.46 -15.61 -1.80
CA GLU A 121 -11.88 -15.01 -3.08
C GLU A 121 -13.20 -14.24 -2.98
N GLU A 122 -14.26 -14.91 -2.48
CA GLU A 122 -15.59 -14.30 -2.37
C GLU A 122 -15.61 -13.09 -1.42
N ILE A 123 -14.83 -13.16 -0.33
CA ILE A 123 -14.73 -12.05 0.63
C ILE A 123 -14.03 -10.87 -0.03
N VAL A 124 -12.89 -11.10 -0.70
CA VAL A 124 -12.11 -10.06 -1.37
C VAL A 124 -12.92 -9.37 -2.46
N LYS A 125 -13.55 -10.14 -3.36
CA LYS A 125 -14.41 -9.61 -4.43
C LYS A 125 -15.57 -8.78 -3.87
N SER A 126 -16.22 -9.28 -2.82
CA SER A 126 -17.31 -8.57 -2.15
C SER A 126 -16.85 -7.26 -1.51
N MET A 127 -15.67 -7.24 -0.87
CA MET A 127 -15.09 -6.01 -0.29
C MET A 127 -14.75 -4.99 -1.38
N ILE A 128 -14.15 -5.42 -2.49
CA ILE A 128 -13.83 -4.55 -3.62
C ILE A 128 -15.09 -3.91 -4.19
N GLN A 129 -16.11 -4.70 -4.48
CA GLN A 129 -17.38 -4.21 -5.02
C GLN A 129 -18.07 -3.22 -4.07
N GLU A 130 -18.08 -3.53 -2.78
CA GLU A 130 -18.70 -2.69 -1.76
C GLU A 130 -17.93 -1.36 -1.59
N ALA A 131 -16.59 -1.38 -1.51
CA ALA A 131 -15.76 -0.19 -1.44
C ALA A 131 -15.96 0.73 -2.66
N HIS A 132 -16.03 0.15 -3.86
CA HIS A 132 -16.32 0.90 -5.08
C HIS A 132 -17.68 1.59 -5.05
N SER A 133 -18.70 1.00 -4.39
CA SER A 133 -20.00 1.63 -4.24
C SER A 133 -19.98 2.89 -3.37
N TYR A 134 -18.96 3.02 -2.53
CA TYR A 134 -18.68 4.21 -1.71
C TYR A 134 -17.69 5.18 -2.39
N GLY A 135 -17.19 4.86 -3.59
CA GLY A 135 -16.19 5.66 -4.31
C GLY A 135 -14.75 5.47 -3.82
N VAL A 136 -14.50 4.51 -2.94
CA VAL A 136 -13.18 4.21 -2.37
C VAL A 136 -12.43 3.26 -3.28
N LYS A 137 -11.13 3.53 -3.52
CA LYS A 137 -10.23 2.69 -4.32
C LYS A 137 -9.66 1.54 -3.50
N VAL A 138 -9.36 0.41 -4.14
CA VAL A 138 -8.88 -0.79 -3.47
C VAL A 138 -7.49 -1.20 -3.96
N ILE A 139 -6.55 -1.27 -3.03
CA ILE A 139 -5.29 -1.97 -3.21
C ILE A 139 -5.49 -3.41 -2.73
N ALA A 140 -5.48 -4.39 -3.64
CA ALA A 140 -5.42 -5.79 -3.22
C ALA A 140 -3.97 -6.19 -3.01
N SER A 141 -3.63 -6.70 -1.83
CA SER A 141 -2.25 -6.91 -1.42
C SER A 141 -1.94 -8.35 -1.02
N ASN A 142 -0.66 -8.72 -1.15
CA ASN A 142 -0.10 -9.92 -0.55
C ASN A 142 1.34 -9.65 -0.10
N HIS A 143 1.65 -10.11 1.11
CA HIS A 143 2.98 -9.97 1.72
C HIS A 143 3.53 -11.35 2.06
N ASP A 144 4.66 -11.70 1.44
CA ASP A 144 5.38 -12.94 1.71
C ASP A 144 6.66 -12.58 2.50
N PHE A 145 6.61 -12.76 3.82
CA PHE A 145 7.74 -12.47 4.72
C PHE A 145 8.78 -13.59 4.76
N ASP A 146 8.48 -14.75 4.18
CA ASP A 146 9.36 -15.92 4.22
C ASP A 146 10.27 -16.03 3.00
N ALA A 147 9.76 -15.65 1.81
CA ALA A 147 10.47 -15.87 0.56
C ALA A 147 10.05 -14.90 -0.55
N THR A 148 10.78 -14.95 -1.66
CA THR A 148 10.35 -14.47 -2.97
C THR A 148 9.88 -15.65 -3.78
N PRO A 149 8.59 -15.74 -4.14
CA PRO A 149 8.09 -16.80 -5.02
C PRO A 149 8.75 -16.75 -6.42
N GLU A 150 8.61 -17.81 -7.16
CA GLU A 150 9.01 -17.87 -8.57
C GLU A 150 8.29 -16.78 -9.39
N LYS A 151 8.94 -16.31 -10.45
CA LYS A 151 8.46 -15.20 -11.29
C LYS A 151 7.00 -15.39 -11.74
N ASP A 152 6.69 -16.59 -12.27
CA ASP A 152 5.36 -16.89 -12.80
C ASP A 152 4.27 -16.88 -11.70
N GLU A 153 4.63 -17.26 -10.49
CA GLU A 153 3.73 -17.22 -9.34
C GLU A 153 3.46 -15.78 -8.90
N ILE A 154 4.48 -14.89 -8.93
CA ILE A 154 4.29 -13.46 -8.65
C ILE A 154 3.34 -12.84 -9.68
N VAL A 155 3.57 -13.08 -10.97
CA VAL A 155 2.71 -12.61 -12.06
C VAL A 155 1.28 -13.16 -11.90
N ARG A 156 1.14 -14.46 -11.60
CA ARG A 156 -0.16 -15.10 -11.37
C ARG A 156 -0.94 -14.43 -10.23
N ARG A 157 -0.28 -14.15 -9.08
CA ARG A 157 -0.92 -13.47 -7.94
C ARG A 157 -1.36 -12.06 -8.28
N LEU A 158 -0.53 -11.28 -8.96
CA LEU A 158 -0.89 -9.92 -9.40
C LEU A 158 -2.06 -9.93 -10.38
N ARG A 159 -2.08 -10.86 -11.34
CA ARG A 159 -3.21 -11.04 -12.27
C ARG A 159 -4.49 -11.43 -11.54
N MET A 160 -4.40 -12.37 -10.60
CA MET A 160 -5.54 -12.76 -9.76
C MET A 160 -6.16 -11.56 -9.03
N MET A 161 -5.35 -10.67 -8.45
CA MET A 161 -5.84 -9.45 -7.80
C MET A 161 -6.51 -8.50 -8.80
N GLN A 162 -5.96 -8.40 -10.01
CA GLN A 162 -6.57 -7.65 -11.11
C GLN A 162 -7.93 -8.25 -11.51
N ASP A 163 -8.02 -9.57 -11.65
CA ASP A 163 -9.25 -10.31 -12.01
C ASP A 163 -10.31 -10.22 -10.92
N TYR A 164 -9.92 -10.06 -9.65
CA TYR A 164 -10.85 -9.78 -8.55
C TYR A 164 -11.44 -8.35 -8.61
N GLY A 165 -10.92 -7.49 -9.48
CA GLY A 165 -11.42 -6.14 -9.70
C GLY A 165 -10.71 -5.05 -8.87
N ALA A 166 -9.60 -5.36 -8.20
CA ALA A 166 -8.82 -4.36 -7.47
C ALA A 166 -8.34 -3.23 -8.38
N ASP A 167 -8.33 -2.00 -7.88
CA ASP A 167 -7.78 -0.86 -8.64
C ASP A 167 -6.26 -0.97 -8.78
N ILE A 168 -5.57 -1.54 -7.78
CA ILE A 168 -4.11 -1.64 -7.74
C ILE A 168 -3.70 -2.98 -7.10
N PRO A 169 -3.23 -3.96 -7.88
CA PRO A 169 -2.55 -5.14 -7.35
C PRO A 169 -1.23 -4.79 -6.66
N LYS A 170 -0.98 -5.35 -5.48
CA LYS A 170 0.22 -5.08 -4.69
C LYS A 170 0.86 -6.37 -4.18
N MET A 171 2.18 -6.48 -4.33
CA MET A 171 2.94 -7.61 -3.80
C MET A 171 4.24 -7.16 -3.14
N ALA A 172 4.48 -7.61 -1.91
CA ALA A 172 5.72 -7.42 -1.18
C ALA A 172 6.32 -8.78 -0.81
N VAL A 173 7.62 -8.98 -1.10
CA VAL A 173 8.27 -10.27 -0.92
C VAL A 173 9.60 -10.12 -0.20
N MET A 174 10.03 -11.18 0.52
CA MET A 174 11.29 -11.20 1.25
C MET A 174 12.40 -11.84 0.41
N PRO A 175 13.47 -11.11 0.03
CA PRO A 175 14.58 -11.69 -0.71
C PRO A 175 15.54 -12.41 0.25
N ARG A 176 15.82 -13.66 -0.01
CA ARG A 176 16.84 -14.47 0.68
C ARG A 176 18.24 -14.25 0.07
N ASN A 177 18.29 -13.93 -1.21
CA ASN A 177 19.51 -13.70 -1.98
C ASN A 177 19.31 -12.61 -3.05
N LYS A 178 20.35 -12.30 -3.83
CA LYS A 178 20.29 -11.27 -4.88
C LYS A 178 19.43 -11.70 -6.07
N GLN A 179 19.36 -13.00 -6.35
CA GLN A 179 18.55 -13.52 -7.44
C GLN A 179 17.05 -13.29 -7.18
N ASP A 180 16.61 -13.36 -5.93
CA ASP A 180 15.23 -13.08 -5.55
C ASP A 180 14.81 -11.65 -5.90
N VAL A 181 15.74 -10.68 -5.74
CA VAL A 181 15.49 -9.29 -6.15
C VAL A 181 15.30 -9.17 -7.66
N LEU A 182 16.16 -9.85 -8.44
CA LEU A 182 16.04 -9.89 -9.90
C LEU A 182 14.74 -10.60 -10.34
N THR A 183 14.36 -11.66 -9.65
CA THR A 183 13.10 -12.38 -9.90
C THR A 183 11.90 -11.45 -9.74
N LEU A 184 11.84 -10.66 -8.66
CA LEU A 184 10.75 -9.70 -8.47
C LEU A 184 10.77 -8.60 -9.53
N LEU A 185 11.93 -8.01 -9.85
CA LEU A 185 12.03 -6.97 -10.88
C LEU A 185 11.59 -7.51 -12.25
N SER A 186 12.00 -8.73 -12.61
CA SER A 186 11.58 -9.40 -13.84
C SER A 186 10.07 -9.67 -13.86
N ALA A 187 9.48 -10.12 -12.74
CA ALA A 187 8.04 -10.31 -12.62
C ALA A 187 7.27 -8.98 -12.75
N THR A 188 7.81 -7.91 -12.15
CA THR A 188 7.21 -6.57 -12.22
C THR A 188 7.18 -6.06 -13.65
N LEU A 189 8.31 -6.17 -14.36
CA LEU A 189 8.42 -5.78 -15.77
C LEU A 189 7.45 -6.57 -16.64
N GLU A 190 7.45 -7.90 -16.53
CA GLU A 190 6.55 -8.75 -17.31
C GLU A 190 5.07 -8.44 -17.02
N MET A 191 4.71 -8.29 -15.74
CA MET A 191 3.32 -7.93 -15.38
C MET A 191 2.94 -6.59 -15.98
N SER A 192 3.79 -5.57 -15.86
CA SER A 192 3.49 -4.21 -16.31
C SER A 192 3.38 -4.08 -17.83
N GLU A 193 4.21 -4.81 -18.59
CA GLU A 193 4.25 -4.69 -20.05
C GLU A 193 3.26 -5.63 -20.77
N GLN A 194 2.98 -6.81 -20.19
CA GLN A 194 2.23 -7.84 -20.91
C GLN A 194 0.82 -8.07 -20.37
N PHE A 195 0.56 -7.86 -19.08
CA PHE A 195 -0.68 -8.29 -18.45
C PHE A 195 -1.44 -7.20 -17.70
N ALA A 196 -0.76 -6.18 -17.16
CA ALA A 196 -1.43 -5.16 -16.38
C ALA A 196 -2.22 -4.19 -17.26
N ASP A 197 -3.49 -4.03 -16.96
CA ASP A 197 -4.33 -2.98 -17.53
C ASP A 197 -4.47 -1.76 -16.59
N ARG A 198 -3.87 -1.83 -15.41
CA ARG A 198 -3.91 -0.85 -14.31
C ARG A 198 -2.57 -0.76 -13.58
N PRO A 199 -2.33 0.28 -12.75
CA PRO A 199 -1.10 0.39 -11.96
C PRO A 199 -0.91 -0.82 -11.06
N ILE A 200 0.34 -1.24 -10.88
CA ILE A 200 0.73 -2.29 -9.93
C ILE A 200 1.73 -1.74 -8.92
N ILE A 201 1.82 -2.38 -7.77
CA ILE A 201 2.81 -2.06 -6.73
C ILE A 201 3.58 -3.33 -6.41
N THR A 202 4.89 -3.29 -6.54
CA THR A 202 5.76 -4.39 -6.14
C THR A 202 6.94 -3.90 -5.33
N MET A 203 7.38 -4.68 -4.35
CA MET A 203 8.56 -4.34 -3.57
C MET A 203 9.27 -5.58 -3.02
N SER A 204 10.58 -5.56 -3.09
CA SER A 204 11.45 -6.47 -2.36
C SER A 204 11.80 -5.86 -1.02
N MET A 205 11.56 -6.59 0.07
CA MET A 205 11.72 -6.11 1.43
C MET A 205 13.19 -6.15 1.90
N ALA A 206 13.44 -5.63 3.10
CA ALA A 206 14.76 -5.52 3.72
C ALA A 206 15.80 -4.75 2.89
N GLY A 207 16.99 -4.55 3.43
CA GLY A 207 18.06 -3.76 2.78
C GLY A 207 18.54 -4.34 1.46
N ARG A 208 18.46 -5.68 1.29
CA ARG A 208 18.84 -6.35 0.04
C ARG A 208 17.88 -6.00 -1.11
N GLY A 209 16.62 -5.74 -0.80
CA GLY A 209 15.59 -5.39 -1.76
C GLY A 209 15.48 -3.90 -2.10
N VAL A 210 16.33 -3.04 -1.53
CA VAL A 210 16.21 -1.58 -1.63
C VAL A 210 16.11 -1.06 -3.07
N VAL A 211 16.82 -1.68 -4.02
CA VAL A 211 16.78 -1.28 -5.43
C VAL A 211 15.37 -1.39 -6.01
N GLY A 212 14.56 -2.36 -5.59
CA GLY A 212 13.17 -2.49 -6.03
C GLY A 212 12.28 -1.32 -5.61
N ARG A 213 12.61 -0.64 -4.50
CA ARG A 213 11.90 0.56 -4.05
C ARG A 213 12.30 1.81 -4.84
N LEU A 214 13.54 1.85 -5.33
CA LEU A 214 14.10 2.99 -6.04
C LEU A 214 13.81 2.95 -7.54
N ALA A 215 13.83 1.76 -8.15
CA ALA A 215 13.73 1.56 -9.59
C ALA A 215 12.29 1.28 -10.08
N GLY A 216 11.27 1.64 -9.29
CA GLY A 216 9.86 1.35 -9.61
C GLY A 216 9.43 1.89 -10.97
N GLU A 217 9.84 3.11 -11.35
CA GLU A 217 9.50 3.70 -12.64
C GLU A 217 10.07 2.90 -13.81
N THR A 218 11.30 2.44 -13.69
CA THR A 218 11.97 1.64 -14.73
C THR A 218 11.30 0.29 -14.97
N PHE A 219 10.74 -0.34 -13.93
CA PHE A 219 10.18 -1.69 -14.00
C PHE A 219 8.65 -1.74 -13.96
N GLY A 220 7.96 -0.61 -13.74
CA GLY A 220 6.51 -0.52 -13.81
C GLY A 220 5.78 -0.58 -12.47
N SER A 221 6.45 -0.36 -11.32
CA SER A 221 5.79 -0.20 -10.02
C SER A 221 5.40 1.25 -9.79
N ALA A 222 4.11 1.52 -9.55
CA ALA A 222 3.52 2.87 -9.53
C ALA A 222 3.62 3.60 -8.18
N LEU A 223 3.99 2.89 -7.10
CA LEU A 223 4.08 3.46 -5.76
C LEU A 223 5.17 2.76 -4.95
N THR A 224 5.86 3.53 -4.12
CA THR A 224 6.87 3.01 -3.20
C THR A 224 6.68 3.57 -1.80
N PHE A 225 7.23 2.89 -0.78
CA PHE A 225 7.07 3.25 0.62
C PHE A 225 8.35 3.84 1.21
N GLY A 226 8.23 5.05 1.74
CA GLY A 226 9.27 5.72 2.52
C GLY A 226 8.92 5.79 4.01
N ALA A 227 9.91 6.02 4.84
CA ALA A 227 9.73 6.27 6.28
C ALA A 227 9.97 7.75 6.60
N ALA A 228 9.05 8.37 7.36
CA ALA A 228 9.25 9.72 7.89
C ALA A 228 10.07 9.67 9.20
N THR A 229 9.57 8.92 10.19
CA THR A 229 10.19 8.74 11.50
C THR A 229 10.47 7.27 11.79
N LYS A 230 9.43 6.44 11.77
CA LYS A 230 9.49 4.99 12.03
C LYS A 230 9.07 4.22 10.79
N ALA A 231 9.88 3.22 10.42
CA ALA A 231 9.54 2.30 9.33
C ALA A 231 8.43 1.33 9.77
N SER A 232 7.43 1.10 8.92
CA SER A 232 6.37 0.10 9.14
C SER A 232 6.72 -1.27 8.56
N ALA A 233 7.81 -1.36 7.80
CA ALA A 233 8.29 -2.59 7.18
C ALA A 233 9.81 -2.55 6.96
N PRO A 234 10.48 -3.72 6.90
CA PRO A 234 11.92 -3.79 6.68
C PRO A 234 12.37 -3.13 5.37
N GLY A 235 13.47 -2.36 5.42
CA GLY A 235 14.11 -1.76 4.24
C GLY A 235 13.44 -0.50 3.69
N GLN A 236 12.55 0.14 4.43
CA GLN A 236 12.07 1.49 4.08
C GLN A 236 13.20 2.51 4.28
N ILE A 237 13.29 3.46 3.34
CA ILE A 237 14.30 4.52 3.27
C ILE A 237 13.68 5.81 3.80
N ASN A 238 14.51 6.73 4.30
CA ASN A 238 14.05 8.08 4.63
C ASN A 238 13.36 8.71 3.41
N VAL A 239 12.20 9.30 3.63
CA VAL A 239 11.33 9.81 2.56
C VAL A 239 11.99 10.90 1.72
N ASN A 240 12.83 11.75 2.31
CA ASN A 240 13.54 12.81 1.57
C ASN A 240 14.62 12.22 0.64
N GLU A 241 15.38 11.23 1.13
CA GLU A 241 16.38 10.53 0.30
C GLU A 241 15.70 9.74 -0.83
N LEU A 242 14.59 9.07 -0.51
CA LEU A 242 13.78 8.37 -1.50
C LEU A 242 13.31 9.30 -2.62
N ALA A 243 12.74 10.46 -2.28
CA ALA A 243 12.27 11.44 -3.25
C ALA A 243 13.38 11.93 -4.17
N GLN A 244 14.58 12.21 -3.61
CA GLN A 244 15.74 12.65 -4.41
C GLN A 244 16.14 11.59 -5.44
N VAL A 245 16.20 10.31 -5.05
CA VAL A 245 16.57 9.22 -5.96
C VAL A 245 15.50 9.03 -7.05
N LEU A 246 14.22 9.05 -6.69
CA LEU A 246 13.13 8.96 -7.67
C LEU A 246 13.17 10.10 -8.67
N ASP A 247 13.46 11.32 -8.23
CA ASP A 247 13.59 12.49 -9.12
C ASP A 247 14.79 12.38 -10.06
N ILE A 248 15.92 11.82 -9.60
CA ILE A 248 17.09 11.56 -10.45
C ILE A 248 16.74 10.55 -11.54
N ILE A 249 16.11 9.44 -11.19
CA ILE A 249 15.71 8.41 -12.15
C ILE A 249 14.71 9.00 -13.16
N HIS A 250 13.68 9.67 -12.69
CA HIS A 250 12.64 10.26 -13.53
C HIS A 250 13.19 11.25 -14.57
N LYS A 251 14.15 12.10 -14.17
CA LYS A 251 14.81 13.06 -15.08
C LYS A 251 15.73 12.40 -16.09
N SER A 252 16.09 11.13 -15.89
CA SER A 252 17.02 10.38 -16.74
C SER A 252 16.30 9.47 -17.76
N LEU A 253 14.98 9.27 -17.60
CA LEU A 253 14.09 8.54 -18.51
C LEU A 253 13.44 9.47 -19.52
#